data_63d32b7d60ffc20e56a612395a09df8e
#
_entry.id   63d32b7d60ffc20e56a612395a09df8e
#
_cell.length_a   1.000
_cell.length_b   1.000
_cell.length_c   1.000
_cell.angle_alpha   90.00
_cell.angle_beta   90.00
_cell.angle_gamma   90.00
#
_symmetry.space_group_name_H-M   'P 1'
#
loop_
_entity.id
_entity.type
_entity.pdbx_description
1 polymer ?
#
loop_
_entity_poly.entity_id
_entity_poly.type
_entity_poly.pdbx_seq_one_letter_code
_entity_poly.pdbx_strand_id
1 'polypeptide(L)'
;MDKFDVIVVGGGHAGAEAAFAVSRSGLSCALITMDQTKIGQMSCNPAIGGLGKSHIVREIDAMGGLMGRATDLSGIQYRTLNTRKGDAVQALRVQCDRDLYKKAVQKILKETNIKIIQDEVVDFLLTNKKAQGVITKSKTYKSKKIILTTGTFLNGKMYTGNIIKTGGRIGDESSICLLYTSPSPRDATL
;
A
#
# COMPACT_ATOMS: atom_id res chain seq x y z
N MET A 1 -4.41 -18.16 -18.45
CA MET A 1 -4.90 -17.10 -17.53
C MET A 1 -4.26 -17.37 -16.16
N ASP A 2 -3.44 -16.44 -15.67
CA ASP A 2 -2.72 -16.63 -14.40
C ASP A 2 -3.72 -16.64 -13.26
N LYS A 3 -3.54 -17.54 -12.30
CA LYS A 3 -4.43 -17.71 -11.13
C LYS A 3 -3.62 -17.59 -9.84
N PHE A 4 -4.13 -16.81 -8.89
CA PHE A 4 -3.54 -16.58 -7.57
C PHE A 4 -4.56 -16.87 -6.47
N ASP A 5 -4.08 -17.14 -5.26
CA ASP A 5 -4.95 -17.19 -4.10
C ASP A 5 -5.42 -15.77 -3.74
N VAL A 6 -4.50 -14.80 -3.77
CA VAL A 6 -4.80 -13.39 -3.47
C VAL A 6 -4.14 -12.48 -4.52
N ILE A 7 -4.89 -11.46 -4.95
CA ILE A 7 -4.35 -10.32 -5.70
C ILE A 7 -4.43 -9.09 -4.79
N VAL A 8 -3.30 -8.39 -4.65
CA VAL A 8 -3.20 -7.11 -3.96
C VAL A 8 -3.04 -6.01 -5.00
N VAL A 9 -3.90 -5.00 -4.96
CA VAL A 9 -3.90 -3.87 -5.90
C VAL A 9 -3.35 -2.63 -5.20
N GLY A 10 -2.21 -2.14 -5.67
CA GLY A 10 -1.51 -0.98 -5.12
C GLY A 10 -0.23 -1.32 -4.37
N GLY A 11 0.91 -0.73 -4.78
CA GLY A 11 2.25 -0.97 -4.23
C GLY A 11 2.67 -0.02 -3.09
N GLY A 12 1.71 0.64 -2.42
CA GLY A 12 1.97 1.47 -1.23
C GLY A 12 2.31 0.63 0.00
N HIS A 13 2.43 1.28 1.16
CA HIS A 13 2.75 0.60 2.43
C HIS A 13 1.76 -0.51 2.77
N ALA A 14 0.45 -0.22 2.65
CA ALA A 14 -0.60 -1.19 2.95
C ALA A 14 -0.55 -2.40 1.99
N GLY A 15 -0.30 -2.16 0.70
CA GLY A 15 -0.21 -3.23 -0.29
C GLY A 15 1.04 -4.08 -0.12
N ALA A 16 2.18 -3.48 0.18
CA ALA A 16 3.41 -4.20 0.47
C ALA A 16 3.25 -5.11 1.69
N GLU A 17 2.66 -4.59 2.79
CA GLU A 17 2.35 -5.39 4.00
C GLU A 17 1.36 -6.52 3.70
N ALA A 18 0.26 -6.22 3.01
CA ALA A 18 -0.75 -7.22 2.67
C ALA A 18 -0.16 -8.35 1.82
N ALA A 19 0.61 -8.00 0.79
CA ALA A 19 1.26 -9.00 -0.09
C ALA A 19 2.27 -9.85 0.69
N PHE A 20 3.06 -9.22 1.56
CA PHE A 20 4.03 -9.90 2.41
C PHE A 20 3.35 -10.88 3.37
N ALA A 21 2.25 -10.46 4.02
CA ALA A 21 1.47 -11.33 4.92
C ALA A 21 0.88 -12.53 4.18
N VAL A 22 0.35 -12.33 2.97
CA VAL A 22 -0.17 -13.42 2.11
C VAL A 22 0.94 -14.41 1.77
N SER A 23 2.12 -13.92 1.34
CA SER A 23 3.26 -14.76 1.02
C SER A 23 3.73 -15.60 2.22
N ARG A 24 3.81 -14.98 3.40
CA ARG A 24 4.18 -15.69 4.64
C ARG A 24 3.17 -16.76 5.05
N SER A 25 1.91 -16.61 4.66
CA SER A 25 0.89 -17.64 4.88
C SER A 25 0.98 -18.81 3.88
N GLY A 26 1.99 -18.84 3.02
CA GLY A 26 2.19 -19.90 2.03
C GLY A 26 1.24 -19.83 0.83
N LEU A 27 0.49 -18.73 0.68
CA LEU A 27 -0.45 -18.54 -0.41
C LEU A 27 0.21 -17.87 -1.62
N SER A 28 -0.28 -18.18 -2.80
CA SER A 28 0.16 -17.52 -4.03
C SER A 28 -0.38 -16.09 -4.10
N CYS A 29 0.52 -15.11 -4.28
CA CYS A 29 0.20 -13.69 -4.27
C CYS A 29 0.67 -12.98 -5.55
N ALA A 30 -0.19 -12.14 -6.12
CA ALA A 30 0.22 -11.12 -7.07
C ALA A 30 0.04 -9.73 -6.46
N LEU A 31 1.08 -8.89 -6.54
CA LEU A 31 1.03 -7.47 -6.22
C LEU A 31 1.02 -6.68 -7.53
N ILE A 32 -0.10 -6.04 -7.84
CA ILE A 32 -0.28 -5.26 -9.07
C ILE A 32 -0.15 -3.78 -8.73
N THR A 33 0.73 -3.09 -9.45
CA THR A 33 0.99 -1.66 -9.26
C THR A 33 1.29 -0.97 -10.59
N MET A 34 0.90 0.28 -10.74
CA MET A 34 1.18 1.07 -11.95
C MET A 34 2.68 1.30 -12.15
N ASP A 35 3.44 1.40 -11.07
CA ASP A 35 4.90 1.60 -11.11
C ASP A 35 5.58 0.79 -10.01
N GLN A 36 6.27 -0.29 -10.41
CA GLN A 36 6.99 -1.17 -9.49
C GLN A 36 8.19 -0.49 -8.83
N THR A 37 8.74 0.57 -9.43
CA THR A 37 9.88 1.31 -8.87
C THR A 37 9.47 2.16 -7.67
N LYS A 38 8.16 2.40 -7.50
CA LYS A 38 7.58 3.19 -6.41
C LYS A 38 7.02 2.35 -5.26
N ILE A 39 7.16 1.02 -5.30
CA ILE A 39 6.74 0.16 -4.19
C ILE A 39 7.44 0.59 -2.90
N GLY A 40 6.66 0.82 -1.84
CA GLY A 40 7.17 1.25 -0.54
C GLY A 40 7.63 2.71 -0.47
N GLN A 41 7.35 3.54 -1.47
CA GLN A 41 7.76 4.93 -1.48
C GLN A 41 7.01 5.75 -0.42
N MET A 42 7.76 6.50 0.40
CA MET A 42 7.21 7.44 1.37
C MET A 42 6.78 8.74 0.68
N SER A 43 5.53 9.18 0.92
CA SER A 43 4.92 10.31 0.20
C SER A 43 5.27 11.67 0.78
N CYS A 44 5.27 11.83 2.11
CA CYS A 44 5.53 13.13 2.74
C CYS A 44 6.66 13.01 3.78
N ASN A 45 6.34 13.04 5.06
CA ASN A 45 7.36 12.90 6.09
C ASN A 45 7.93 11.48 6.08
N PRO A 46 9.25 11.32 5.91
CA PRO A 46 9.87 10.00 5.89
C PRO A 46 10.01 9.46 7.32
N ALA A 47 8.89 9.18 7.96
CA ALA A 47 8.86 8.68 9.33
C ALA A 47 7.81 7.58 9.52
N ILE A 48 8.19 6.57 10.28
CA ILE A 48 7.35 5.45 10.68
C ILE A 48 7.00 5.59 12.16
N GLY A 49 5.76 5.26 12.53
CA GLY A 49 5.26 5.42 13.90
C GLY A 49 4.81 6.85 14.20
N GLY A 50 4.93 7.24 15.46
CA GLY A 50 4.44 8.51 16.00
C GLY A 50 3.10 8.37 16.71
N LEU A 51 2.54 9.49 17.15
CA LEU A 51 1.27 9.53 17.89
C LEU A 51 0.13 8.89 17.10
N GLY A 52 -0.63 8.02 17.73
CA GLY A 52 -1.75 7.30 17.12
C GLY A 52 -1.36 6.29 16.03
N LYS A 53 -0.05 6.04 15.80
CA LYS A 53 0.45 5.15 14.74
C LYS A 53 1.41 4.08 15.26
N SER A 54 2.23 4.37 16.26
CA SER A 54 3.28 3.46 16.72
C SER A 54 2.75 2.14 17.28
N HIS A 55 1.57 2.12 17.90
CA HIS A 55 0.92 0.89 18.36
C HIS A 55 0.55 -0.02 17.19
N ILE A 56 -0.01 0.52 16.11
CA ILE A 56 -0.34 -0.24 14.90
C ILE A 56 0.94 -0.81 14.26
N VAL A 57 2.03 -0.04 14.20
CA VAL A 57 3.31 -0.53 13.68
C VAL A 57 3.83 -1.69 14.54
N ARG A 58 3.74 -1.60 15.87
CA ARG A 58 4.14 -2.68 16.79
C ARG A 58 3.29 -3.94 16.63
N GLU A 59 1.98 -3.78 16.43
CA GLU A 59 1.09 -4.91 16.18
C GLU A 59 1.44 -5.62 14.86
N ILE A 60 1.67 -4.85 13.79
CA ILE A 60 2.11 -5.39 12.50
C ILE A 60 3.46 -6.10 12.63
N ASP A 61 4.41 -5.51 13.35
CA ASP A 61 5.74 -6.09 13.59
C ASP A 61 5.66 -7.37 14.42
N ALA A 62 4.85 -7.39 15.48
CA ALA A 62 4.60 -8.59 16.30
C ALA A 62 3.98 -9.73 15.48
N MET A 63 3.18 -9.42 14.47
CA MET A 63 2.68 -10.39 13.50
C MET A 63 3.70 -10.73 12.41
N GLY A 64 4.92 -10.19 12.49
CA GLY A 64 6.02 -10.42 11.57
C GLY A 64 5.92 -9.67 10.26
N GLY A 65 5.34 -8.48 10.26
CA GLY A 65 5.24 -7.60 9.10
C GLY A 65 6.59 -7.08 8.61
N LEU A 66 6.61 -6.46 7.45
CA LEU A 66 7.83 -5.97 6.83
C LEU A 66 8.20 -4.53 7.25
N MET A 67 7.21 -3.73 7.69
CA MET A 67 7.41 -2.29 7.94
C MET A 67 8.45 -2.02 9.03
N GLY A 68 8.39 -2.73 10.16
CA GLY A 68 9.39 -2.62 11.25
C GLY A 68 10.79 -2.96 10.74
N ARG A 69 10.93 -4.08 10.05
CA ARG A 69 12.22 -4.54 9.46
C ARG A 69 12.80 -3.53 8.47
N ALA A 70 11.96 -2.98 7.56
CA ALA A 70 12.39 -1.96 6.61
C ALA A 70 12.79 -0.66 7.32
N THR A 71 12.10 -0.32 8.41
CA THR A 71 12.40 0.84 9.26
C THR A 71 13.77 0.70 9.92
N ASP A 72 14.08 -0.46 10.48
CA ASP A 72 15.39 -0.72 11.12
C ASP A 72 16.55 -0.64 10.11
N LEU A 73 16.32 -1.03 8.86
CA LEU A 73 17.33 -0.94 7.78
C LEU A 73 17.51 0.47 7.21
N SER A 74 16.64 1.42 7.55
CA SER A 74 16.62 2.77 6.94
C SER A 74 16.50 3.91 7.95
N GLY A 75 16.38 3.59 9.24
CA GLY A 75 16.20 4.57 10.30
C GLY A 75 17.45 5.41 10.53
N ILE A 76 17.27 6.74 10.54
CA ILE A 76 18.34 7.72 10.78
C ILE A 76 18.16 8.43 12.13
N GLN A 77 16.95 8.45 12.68
CA GLN A 77 16.69 9.03 14.00
C GLN A 77 15.51 8.30 14.67
N TYR A 78 15.74 7.92 15.92
CA TYR A 78 14.73 7.27 16.77
C TYR A 78 14.37 8.21 17.91
N ARG A 79 13.07 8.51 18.08
CA ARG A 79 12.61 9.41 19.13
C ARG A 79 11.31 8.90 19.76
N THR A 80 11.30 8.79 21.08
CA THR A 80 10.05 8.59 21.83
C THR A 80 9.38 9.95 22.06
N LEU A 81 8.14 10.06 21.59
CA LEU A 81 7.29 11.23 21.77
C LEU A 81 6.53 11.11 23.08
N ASN A 82 6.10 12.26 23.64
CA ASN A 82 5.31 12.34 24.88
C ASN A 82 5.99 11.71 26.12
N THR A 83 7.31 11.75 26.22
CA THR A 83 8.06 11.18 27.33
C THR A 83 7.72 11.79 28.71
N ARG A 84 7.13 12.97 28.74
CA ARG A 84 6.66 13.63 29.97
C ARG A 84 5.21 13.31 30.33
N LYS A 85 4.54 12.43 29.56
CA LYS A 85 3.17 12.00 29.77
C LYS A 85 3.15 10.53 30.18
N GLY A 86 2.01 10.01 30.61
CA GLY A 86 1.86 8.61 30.99
C GLY A 86 2.25 7.65 29.87
N ASP A 87 2.70 6.45 30.23
CA ASP A 87 3.26 5.44 29.30
C ASP A 87 2.31 5.06 28.16
N ALA A 88 1.01 5.08 28.42
CA ALA A 88 -0.01 4.74 27.42
C ALA A 88 -0.03 5.67 26.19
N VAL A 89 0.51 6.91 26.31
CA VAL A 89 0.55 7.88 25.20
C VAL A 89 1.97 8.09 24.66
N GLN A 90 2.95 7.39 25.19
CA GLN A 90 4.32 7.40 24.62
C GLN A 90 4.33 6.67 23.29
N ALA A 91 4.98 7.26 22.31
CA ALA A 91 4.98 6.76 20.94
C ALA A 91 6.37 6.85 20.32
N LEU A 92 6.88 5.73 19.83
CA LEU A 92 8.11 5.72 19.04
C LEU A 92 7.85 6.30 17.66
N ARG A 93 8.71 7.23 17.24
CA ARG A 93 8.76 7.73 15.87
C ARG A 93 10.17 7.57 15.33
N VAL A 94 10.29 6.91 14.19
CA VAL A 94 11.56 6.70 13.51
C VAL A 94 11.58 7.52 12.24
N GLN A 95 12.53 8.43 12.13
CA GLN A 95 12.82 9.13 10.89
C GLN A 95 13.67 8.22 10.01
N CYS A 96 13.28 8.04 8.75
CA CYS A 96 13.96 7.14 7.82
C CYS A 96 14.56 7.90 6.64
N ASP A 97 15.60 7.36 6.06
CA ASP A 97 16.01 7.73 4.71
C ASP A 97 14.99 7.16 3.72
N ARG A 98 14.46 8.00 2.82
CA ARG A 98 13.39 7.62 1.87
C ARG A 98 13.80 6.55 0.89
N ASP A 99 15.01 6.69 0.35
CA ASP A 99 15.51 5.78 -0.68
C ASP A 99 15.96 4.46 -0.08
N LEU A 100 16.59 4.48 1.09
CA LEU A 100 16.94 3.27 1.81
C LEU A 100 15.70 2.50 2.23
N TYR A 101 14.66 3.18 2.76
CA TYR A 101 13.41 2.52 3.14
C TYR A 101 12.74 1.86 1.94
N LYS A 102 12.61 2.58 0.82
CA LYS A 102 12.06 2.03 -0.42
C LYS A 102 12.85 0.81 -0.90
N LYS A 103 14.19 0.92 -0.93
CA LYS A 103 15.07 -0.20 -1.30
C LYS A 103 14.92 -1.39 -0.36
N ALA A 104 14.80 -1.15 0.95
CA ALA A 104 14.60 -2.21 1.95
C ALA A 104 13.28 -2.95 1.72
N VAL A 105 12.16 -2.22 1.54
CA VAL A 105 10.86 -2.81 1.22
C VAL A 105 10.95 -3.66 -0.05
N GLN A 106 11.51 -3.11 -1.14
CA GLN A 106 11.63 -3.83 -2.41
C GLN A 106 12.53 -5.06 -2.30
N LYS A 107 13.62 -4.99 -1.52
CA LYS A 107 14.50 -6.12 -1.26
C LYS A 107 13.75 -7.23 -0.52
N ILE A 108 13.07 -6.90 0.58
CA ILE A 108 12.29 -7.88 1.37
C ILE A 108 11.24 -8.57 0.49
N LEU A 109 10.52 -7.82 -0.34
CA LEU A 109 9.51 -8.41 -1.24
C LEU A 109 10.12 -9.31 -2.31
N LYS A 110 11.30 -8.97 -2.85
CA LYS A 110 12.01 -9.80 -3.84
C LYS A 110 12.50 -11.15 -3.27
N GLU A 111 12.70 -11.24 -1.96
CA GLU A 111 13.07 -12.48 -1.27
C GLU A 111 11.88 -13.43 -1.06
N THR A 112 10.68 -13.03 -1.49
CA THR A 112 9.44 -13.82 -1.37
C THR A 112 9.00 -14.39 -2.73
N ASN A 113 7.96 -15.23 -2.70
CA ASN A 113 7.31 -15.77 -3.89
C ASN A 113 6.23 -14.86 -4.50
N ILE A 114 6.17 -13.59 -4.08
CA ILE A 114 5.19 -12.63 -4.59
C ILE A 114 5.49 -12.31 -6.05
N LYS A 115 4.49 -12.45 -6.92
CA LYS A 115 4.59 -12.00 -8.31
C LYS A 115 4.25 -10.50 -8.40
N ILE A 116 5.26 -9.68 -8.58
CA ILE A 116 5.08 -8.24 -8.82
C ILE A 116 4.74 -8.03 -10.29
N ILE A 117 3.64 -7.32 -10.54
CA ILE A 117 3.10 -7.06 -11.88
C ILE A 117 2.96 -5.55 -12.03
N GLN A 118 3.65 -4.98 -13.02
CA GLN A 118 3.48 -3.58 -13.38
C GLN A 118 2.36 -3.45 -14.40
N ASP A 119 1.19 -3.03 -13.94
CA ASP A 119 0.00 -2.80 -14.76
C ASP A 119 -1.03 -1.96 -13.99
N GLU A 120 -2.01 -1.41 -14.69
CA GLU A 120 -3.13 -0.69 -14.09
C GLU A 120 -4.37 -1.58 -14.07
N VAL A 121 -4.94 -1.78 -12.87
CA VAL A 121 -6.21 -2.47 -12.71
C VAL A 121 -7.34 -1.49 -13.07
N VAL A 122 -8.14 -1.89 -14.05
CA VAL A 122 -9.21 -1.06 -14.59
C VAL A 122 -10.61 -1.54 -14.19
N ASP A 123 -10.76 -2.83 -13.85
CA ASP A 123 -12.06 -3.39 -13.46
C ASP A 123 -11.89 -4.68 -12.65
N PHE A 124 -13.00 -5.18 -12.10
CA PHE A 124 -13.11 -6.47 -11.46
C PHE A 124 -13.69 -7.52 -12.40
N LEU A 125 -13.11 -8.72 -12.38
CA LEU A 125 -13.73 -9.89 -12.98
C LEU A 125 -14.84 -10.38 -12.03
N LEU A 126 -16.09 -10.09 -12.35
CA LEU A 126 -17.25 -10.48 -11.54
C LEU A 126 -17.97 -11.68 -12.16
N THR A 127 -18.35 -12.64 -11.33
CA THR A 127 -19.25 -13.74 -11.70
C THR A 127 -20.31 -13.89 -10.61
N ASN A 128 -21.59 -13.79 -10.96
CA ASN A 128 -22.69 -13.84 -10.00
C ASN A 128 -22.49 -12.87 -8.80
N LYS A 129 -22.09 -11.63 -9.10
CA LYS A 129 -21.80 -10.56 -8.11
C LYS A 129 -20.65 -10.88 -7.14
N LYS A 130 -19.83 -11.89 -7.45
CA LYS A 130 -18.62 -12.24 -6.67
C LYS A 130 -17.38 -11.89 -7.47
N ALA A 131 -16.43 -11.19 -6.85
CA ALA A 131 -15.13 -10.90 -7.46
C ALA A 131 -14.31 -12.18 -7.56
N GLN A 132 -13.89 -12.52 -8.77
CA GLN A 132 -13.08 -13.70 -9.10
C GLN A 132 -11.73 -13.34 -9.70
N GLY A 133 -11.39 -12.06 -9.74
CA GLY A 133 -10.15 -11.57 -10.28
C GLY A 133 -10.22 -10.10 -10.63
N VAL A 134 -9.22 -9.63 -11.32
CA VAL A 134 -9.11 -8.25 -11.81
C VAL A 134 -8.80 -8.22 -13.29
N ILE A 135 -9.28 -7.17 -13.95
CA ILE A 135 -8.98 -6.84 -15.34
C ILE A 135 -7.99 -5.69 -15.31
N THR A 136 -6.85 -5.87 -15.95
CA THR A 136 -5.86 -4.81 -16.12
C THR A 136 -5.88 -4.28 -17.55
N LYS A 137 -5.12 -3.23 -17.82
CA LYS A 137 -4.99 -2.72 -19.20
C LYS A 137 -4.44 -3.77 -20.17
N SER A 138 -3.56 -4.66 -19.71
CA SER A 138 -2.93 -5.65 -20.60
C SER A 138 -3.66 -6.99 -20.62
N LYS A 139 -4.17 -7.48 -19.47
CA LYS A 139 -4.83 -8.80 -19.39
C LYS A 139 -5.66 -8.99 -18.14
N THR A 140 -6.33 -10.14 -18.04
CA THR A 140 -7.15 -10.54 -16.89
C THR A 140 -6.42 -11.56 -16.03
N TYR A 141 -6.48 -11.36 -14.70
CA TYR A 141 -5.94 -12.25 -13.67
C TYR A 141 -7.07 -12.79 -12.81
N LYS A 142 -7.05 -14.08 -12.50
CA LYS A 142 -8.01 -14.72 -11.60
C LYS A 142 -7.46 -14.83 -10.19
N SER A 143 -8.34 -14.66 -9.18
CA SER A 143 -7.98 -14.90 -7.78
C SER A 143 -9.18 -15.31 -6.94
N LYS A 144 -8.90 -15.95 -5.80
CA LYS A 144 -9.92 -16.28 -4.81
C LYS A 144 -10.32 -15.06 -3.98
N LYS A 145 -9.37 -14.14 -3.73
CA LYS A 145 -9.54 -12.92 -2.94
C LYS A 145 -8.80 -11.76 -3.56
N ILE A 146 -9.33 -10.56 -3.35
CA ILE A 146 -8.72 -9.30 -3.82
C ILE A 146 -8.62 -8.37 -2.62
N ILE A 147 -7.46 -7.73 -2.45
CA ILE A 147 -7.20 -6.70 -1.45
C ILE A 147 -6.92 -5.39 -2.18
N LEU A 148 -7.75 -4.37 -1.94
CA LEU A 148 -7.59 -3.05 -2.52
C LEU A 148 -6.81 -2.14 -1.57
N THR A 149 -5.70 -1.60 -2.05
CA THR A 149 -4.85 -0.66 -1.30
C THR A 149 -4.45 0.52 -2.19
N THR A 150 -5.42 1.08 -2.89
CA THR A 150 -5.24 2.16 -3.88
C THR A 150 -4.84 3.50 -3.27
N GLY A 151 -4.94 3.65 -1.95
CA GLY A 151 -4.55 4.85 -1.23
C GLY A 151 -5.32 6.09 -1.70
N THR A 152 -4.59 7.17 -2.01
CA THR A 152 -5.15 8.46 -2.47
C THR A 152 -5.21 8.57 -4.00
N PHE A 153 -4.92 7.50 -4.72
CA PHE A 153 -4.83 7.54 -6.19
C PHE A 153 -6.15 7.33 -6.90
N LEU A 154 -7.13 6.70 -6.21
CA LEU A 154 -8.44 6.45 -6.80
C LEU A 154 -9.23 7.75 -6.92
N ASN A 155 -9.40 8.25 -8.17
CA ASN A 155 -9.98 9.56 -8.50
C ASN A 155 -9.37 10.71 -7.68
N GLY A 156 -8.07 10.63 -7.42
CA GLY A 156 -7.37 11.62 -6.60
C GLY A 156 -7.40 13.00 -7.22
N LYS A 157 -7.69 14.03 -6.42
CA LYS A 157 -7.60 15.43 -6.79
C LYS A 157 -6.70 16.16 -5.80
N MET A 158 -5.77 16.96 -6.32
CA MET A 158 -4.87 17.79 -5.53
C MET A 158 -5.32 19.25 -5.64
N TYR A 159 -5.45 19.91 -4.51
CA TYR A 159 -5.82 21.31 -4.40
C TYR A 159 -4.60 22.12 -3.97
N THR A 160 -4.22 23.13 -4.74
CA THR A 160 -3.14 24.07 -4.42
C THR A 160 -3.69 25.48 -4.61
N GLY A 161 -4.23 26.07 -3.54
CA GLY A 161 -5.04 27.30 -3.64
C GLY A 161 -6.27 27.02 -4.52
N ASN A 162 -6.44 27.82 -5.58
CA ASN A 162 -7.54 27.70 -6.53
C ASN A 162 -7.25 26.71 -7.69
N ILE A 163 -6.07 26.11 -7.71
CA ILE A 163 -5.67 25.18 -8.79
C ILE A 163 -6.05 23.77 -8.38
N ILE A 164 -6.86 23.09 -9.21
CA ILE A 164 -7.23 21.69 -9.04
C ILE A 164 -6.49 20.87 -10.11
N LYS A 165 -5.73 19.86 -9.69
CA LYS A 165 -5.07 18.89 -10.57
C LYS A 165 -5.53 17.48 -10.23
N THR A 166 -5.79 16.66 -11.24
CA THR A 166 -6.01 15.22 -11.05
C THR A 166 -4.70 14.53 -10.71
N GLY A 167 -4.72 13.63 -9.75
CA GLY A 167 -3.54 12.88 -9.31
C GLY A 167 -3.63 12.52 -7.82
N GLY A 168 -2.99 11.45 -7.43
CA GLY A 168 -2.89 11.04 -6.02
C GLY A 168 -1.74 11.71 -5.28
N ARG A 169 -0.76 12.22 -6.02
CA ARG A 169 0.43 12.93 -5.54
C ARG A 169 1.05 13.76 -6.69
N ILE A 170 1.83 14.78 -6.37
CA ILE A 170 2.54 15.60 -7.37
C ILE A 170 3.47 14.69 -8.19
N GLY A 171 3.28 14.70 -9.52
CA GLY A 171 4.05 13.89 -10.46
C GLY A 171 3.54 12.47 -10.69
N ASP A 172 2.43 12.09 -10.06
CA ASP A 172 1.80 10.78 -10.25
C ASP A 172 0.36 10.95 -10.74
N GLU A 173 -0.04 10.10 -11.69
CA GLU A 173 -1.38 10.07 -12.25
C GLU A 173 -2.38 9.46 -11.26
N SER A 174 -3.67 9.83 -11.38
CA SER A 174 -4.76 9.18 -10.66
C SER A 174 -5.28 7.98 -11.44
N SER A 175 -5.74 6.95 -10.74
CA SER A 175 -6.52 5.86 -11.33
C SER A 175 -8.02 6.20 -11.24
N ILE A 176 -8.70 6.28 -12.37
CA ILE A 176 -10.11 6.67 -12.43
C ILE A 176 -11.00 5.43 -12.65
N CYS A 177 -10.49 4.43 -13.36
CA CYS A 177 -11.29 3.30 -13.87
C CYS A 177 -12.00 2.50 -12.78
N LEU A 178 -11.32 2.16 -11.68
CA LEU A 178 -11.90 1.36 -10.59
C LEU A 178 -13.04 2.06 -9.83
N LEU A 179 -13.15 3.38 -9.89
CA LEU A 179 -14.19 4.13 -9.18
C LEU A 179 -15.58 3.85 -9.73
N TYR A 180 -15.70 3.71 -11.05
CA TYR A 180 -16.99 3.46 -11.72
C TYR A 180 -17.54 2.06 -11.42
N THR A 181 -16.67 1.11 -11.07
CA THR A 181 -17.04 -0.28 -10.81
C THR A 181 -17.22 -0.61 -9.33
N SER A 182 -16.70 0.26 -8.45
CA SER A 182 -16.83 0.12 -6.98
C SER A 182 -17.10 1.48 -6.32
N PRO A 183 -18.28 2.09 -6.55
CA PRO A 183 -18.62 3.36 -5.94
C PRO A 183 -18.65 3.24 -4.41
N SER A 184 -17.98 4.17 -3.74
CA SER A 184 -18.04 4.29 -2.28
C SER A 184 -19.32 5.06 -1.88
N PRO A 185 -19.95 4.75 -0.74
CA PRO A 185 -21.05 5.57 -0.22
C PRO A 185 -20.69 7.05 0.00
N ARG A 186 -19.40 7.37 0.10
CA ARG A 186 -18.90 8.75 0.19
C ARG A 186 -18.89 9.48 -1.16
N ASP A 187 -18.91 8.74 -2.27
CA ASP A 187 -18.87 9.31 -3.61
C ASP A 187 -20.28 9.73 -4.08
N ALA A 188 -21.33 9.31 -3.40
CA ALA A 188 -22.73 9.62 -3.72
C ALA A 188 -23.19 11.00 -3.19
N THR A 189 -22.31 11.76 -2.56
CA THR A 189 -22.64 13.05 -1.91
C THR A 189 -21.89 14.26 -2.49
N LEU A 190 -21.43 14.17 -3.73
CA LEU A 190 -20.86 15.32 -4.46
C LEU A 190 -21.65 15.63 -5.72
#